data_d155b91d17065257279ad8306bd17c16
#
_entry.id   d155b91d17065257279ad8306bd17c16
#
_cell.length_a   1.000
_cell.length_b   1.000
_cell.length_c   1.000
_cell.angle_alpha   90.00
_cell.angle_beta   90.00
_cell.angle_gamma   90.00
#
_symmetry.space_group_name_H-M   'P 1'
#
loop_
_entity.id
_entity.type
_entity.pdbx_description
1 polymer ?
#
loop_
_entity_poly.entity_id
_entity_poly.type
_entity_poly.pdbx_seq_one_letter_code
_entity_poly.pdbx_strand_id
1 'polypeptide(L)'
;MGAVSGFGWGVRVLRAALFEGRIAIGPFARFDAARYPTRIAAEVPGSPSELRQDARWPSWSWADRFAVGAVREAVAAADLPRDLSGRRAGLFFGGTTGGLFEMETLYAAGRARGFEGAPRGPMRRLQVSRPGEAAARDLAIDGPVETTASACASATLALGAALEAIRTDEVAVAIAGGADSLCRVTYGGFNALRAVDERPCRPFRKDRAGLSFGEGSGALVLERHEDAVRRGAPIVAELLGAGASADAHHMTAPEPSGRGAALALGRALEDAGLAPGAIDLINAHATGTVANDPAEFAAYERVFAGRARRVPVLATKANVGHLLGGAGAIEAVATILALAEQRLQPAPGSGALDPRAPVHFPASAEPASLQAAVSLNCGFGGANGAVVLSRGRA
;
A
#
# COMPACT_ATOMS: atom_id res chain seq x y z
N MET A 1 3.23 -13.53 2.08
CA MET A 1 2.67 -12.16 2.20
C MET A 1 1.96 -11.96 3.52
N GLY A 2 1.90 -10.71 4.02
CA GLY A 2 1.24 -10.32 5.25
C GLY A 2 0.49 -9.01 5.10
N ALA A 3 -0.53 -8.77 5.94
CA ALA A 3 -1.39 -7.61 5.86
C ALA A 3 -1.93 -7.16 7.22
N VAL A 4 -2.03 -5.84 7.39
CA VAL A 4 -2.76 -5.18 8.47
C VAL A 4 -3.56 -4.03 7.87
N SER A 5 -4.85 -3.96 8.17
CA SER A 5 -5.74 -2.97 7.58
C SER A 5 -6.89 -2.61 8.53
N GLY A 6 -7.75 -1.69 8.14
CA GLY A 6 -8.97 -1.35 8.89
C GLY A 6 -9.93 -2.53 9.13
N PHE A 7 -9.74 -3.65 8.45
CA PHE A 7 -10.47 -4.90 8.74
C PHE A 7 -9.84 -5.72 9.87
N GLY A 8 -8.58 -5.46 10.20
CA GLY A 8 -7.83 -6.18 11.22
C GLY A 8 -6.48 -6.69 10.73
N TRP A 9 -5.99 -7.71 11.42
CA TRP A 9 -4.67 -8.29 11.26
C TRP A 9 -4.74 -9.60 10.47
N GLY A 10 -3.89 -9.74 9.48
CA GLY A 10 -3.71 -10.92 8.67
C GLY A 10 -4.38 -10.88 7.30
N VAL A 11 -3.69 -11.54 6.35
CA VAL A 11 -4.12 -11.66 4.95
C VAL A 11 -5.49 -12.35 4.84
N ARG A 12 -5.77 -13.33 5.71
CA ARG A 12 -7.05 -14.04 5.72
C ARG A 12 -8.23 -13.10 6.00
N VAL A 13 -8.05 -12.16 6.92
CA VAL A 13 -9.09 -11.17 7.27
C VAL A 13 -9.29 -10.20 6.11
N LEU A 14 -8.20 -9.68 5.55
CA LEU A 14 -8.24 -8.81 4.37
C LEU A 14 -8.92 -9.51 3.19
N ARG A 15 -8.51 -10.75 2.88
CA ARG A 15 -9.07 -11.57 1.79
C ARG A 15 -10.61 -11.68 1.90
N ALA A 16 -11.11 -12.12 3.06
CA ALA A 16 -12.54 -12.26 3.27
C ALA A 16 -13.28 -10.94 3.00
N ALA A 17 -12.78 -9.84 3.57
CA ALA A 17 -13.39 -8.53 3.43
C ALA A 17 -13.41 -8.02 1.99
N LEU A 18 -12.31 -8.19 1.25
CA LEU A 18 -12.22 -7.74 -0.14
C LEU A 18 -13.19 -8.49 -1.05
N PHE A 19 -13.25 -9.83 -0.95
CA PHE A 19 -14.18 -10.63 -1.77
C PHE A 19 -15.64 -10.51 -1.35
N GLU A 20 -15.93 -10.05 -0.14
CA GLU A 20 -17.26 -9.66 0.32
C GLU A 20 -17.63 -8.22 -0.06
N GLY A 21 -16.71 -7.44 -0.62
CA GLY A 21 -16.92 -6.03 -0.96
C GLY A 21 -17.13 -5.12 0.26
N ARG A 22 -16.59 -5.50 1.42
CA ARG A 22 -16.74 -4.72 2.66
C ARG A 22 -15.93 -3.41 2.59
N ILE A 23 -16.37 -2.44 3.38
CA ILE A 23 -15.74 -1.12 3.56
C ILE A 23 -15.35 -0.99 5.03
N ALA A 24 -14.06 -0.72 5.31
CA ALA A 24 -13.56 -0.48 6.67
C ALA A 24 -13.65 1.00 7.08
N ILE A 25 -13.97 1.90 6.14
CA ILE A 25 -14.00 3.34 6.37
C ILE A 25 -15.25 3.69 7.17
N GLY A 26 -15.05 4.24 8.36
CA GLY A 26 -16.13 4.63 9.26
C GLY A 26 -15.62 5.56 10.39
N PRO A 27 -16.44 5.83 11.41
CA PRO A 27 -15.98 6.55 12.58
C PRO A 27 -14.75 5.88 13.20
N PHE A 28 -13.79 6.66 13.67
CA PHE A 28 -12.53 6.17 14.23
C PHE A 28 -12.21 6.85 15.56
N ALA A 29 -11.34 6.26 16.38
CA ALA A 29 -11.03 6.68 17.75
C ALA A 29 -9.56 7.06 17.99
N ARG A 30 -8.68 6.91 16.99
CA ARG A 30 -7.25 7.20 17.11
C ARG A 30 -6.95 8.59 17.67
N PHE A 31 -7.76 9.57 17.29
CA PHE A 31 -7.76 10.94 17.84
C PHE A 31 -9.11 11.60 17.61
N ASP A 32 -9.37 12.69 18.35
CA ASP A 32 -10.58 13.49 18.15
C ASP A 32 -10.56 14.21 16.80
N ALA A 33 -11.53 13.86 15.96
CA ALA A 33 -11.74 14.44 14.63
C ALA A 33 -12.87 15.47 14.58
N ALA A 34 -13.46 15.88 15.72
CA ALA A 34 -14.64 16.77 15.76
C ALA A 34 -14.42 18.14 15.09
N ARG A 35 -13.16 18.59 15.01
CA ARG A 35 -12.77 19.87 14.38
C ARG A 35 -12.59 19.80 12.86
N TYR A 36 -12.60 18.60 12.27
CA TYR A 36 -12.41 18.44 10.84
C TYR A 36 -13.76 18.25 10.12
N PRO A 37 -13.88 18.65 8.85
CA PRO A 37 -15.04 18.36 8.02
C PRO A 37 -15.31 16.86 7.90
N THR A 38 -14.30 16.07 7.58
CA THR A 38 -14.43 14.60 7.59
C THR A 38 -14.16 14.03 8.97
N ARG A 39 -14.86 12.95 9.34
CA ARG A 39 -14.76 12.29 10.67
C ARG A 39 -14.65 10.77 10.53
N ILE A 40 -14.24 10.30 9.37
CA ILE A 40 -14.14 8.89 9.04
C ILE A 40 -12.73 8.54 8.58
N ALA A 41 -12.32 7.31 8.89
CA ALA A 41 -11.10 6.68 8.41
C ALA A 41 -11.22 5.16 8.57
N ALA A 42 -10.34 4.40 7.93
CA ALA A 42 -10.20 2.97 8.19
C ALA A 42 -9.11 2.76 9.25
N GLU A 43 -9.49 2.81 10.51
CA GLU A 43 -8.61 2.55 11.66
C GLU A 43 -8.42 1.04 11.86
N VAL A 44 -7.19 0.62 12.15
CA VAL A 44 -6.88 -0.80 12.47
C VAL A 44 -7.46 -1.15 13.84
N PRO A 45 -8.37 -2.15 13.92
CA PRO A 45 -8.98 -2.53 15.19
C PRO A 45 -8.02 -3.38 16.03
N GLY A 46 -7.86 -3.01 17.30
CA GLY A 46 -7.16 -3.80 18.30
C GLY A 46 -5.72 -4.16 17.93
N SER A 47 -5.19 -5.16 18.60
CA SER A 47 -3.86 -5.74 18.31
C SER A 47 -3.81 -7.18 18.81
N PRO A 48 -3.14 -8.09 18.09
CA PRO A 48 -2.94 -9.47 18.52
C PRO A 48 -2.24 -9.57 19.88
N SER A 49 -2.63 -10.55 20.70
CA SER A 49 -2.07 -10.76 22.03
C SER A 49 -0.57 -11.02 21.98
N GLU A 50 -0.10 -11.78 20.99
CA GLU A 50 1.30 -12.15 20.80
C GLU A 50 2.19 -10.91 20.55
N LEU A 51 1.69 -9.94 19.78
CA LEU A 51 2.39 -8.68 19.58
C LEU A 51 2.43 -7.85 20.86
N ARG A 52 1.32 -7.79 21.60
CA ARG A 52 1.25 -7.03 22.86
C ARG A 52 2.13 -7.60 23.97
N GLN A 53 2.44 -8.88 23.92
CA GLN A 53 3.35 -9.55 24.86
C GLN A 53 4.82 -9.34 24.52
N ASP A 54 5.16 -8.83 23.32
CA ASP A 54 6.53 -8.51 22.97
C ASP A 54 7.07 -7.37 23.86
N ALA A 55 8.22 -7.61 24.51
CA ALA A 55 8.82 -6.62 25.43
C ALA A 55 9.13 -5.27 24.76
N ARG A 56 9.26 -5.25 23.41
CA ARG A 56 9.50 -4.02 22.64
C ARG A 56 8.21 -3.25 22.32
N TRP A 57 7.03 -3.86 22.51
CA TRP A 57 5.72 -3.26 22.20
C TRP A 57 5.54 -1.83 22.72
N PRO A 58 5.92 -1.49 23.99
CA PRO A 58 5.79 -0.13 24.48
C PRO A 58 6.67 0.89 23.76
N SER A 59 7.74 0.42 23.09
CA SER A 59 8.66 1.27 22.34
C SER A 59 8.25 1.48 20.86
N TRP A 60 7.27 0.71 20.35
CA TRP A 60 6.82 0.79 18.97
C TRP A 60 5.73 1.84 18.78
N SER A 61 5.85 2.63 17.70
CA SER A 61 4.75 3.42 17.15
C SER A 61 3.66 2.52 16.58
N TRP A 62 2.50 3.07 16.26
CA TRP A 62 1.48 2.28 15.55
C TRP A 62 1.98 1.78 14.19
N ALA A 63 2.67 2.63 13.42
CA ALA A 63 3.27 2.20 12.16
C ALA A 63 4.29 1.07 12.35
N ASP A 64 5.15 1.11 13.40
CA ASP A 64 6.06 0.02 13.75
C ASP A 64 5.30 -1.29 14.00
N ARG A 65 4.21 -1.23 14.77
CA ARG A 65 3.38 -2.39 15.09
C ARG A 65 2.77 -3.02 13.85
N PHE A 66 2.25 -2.18 12.94
CA PHE A 66 1.68 -2.64 11.69
C PHE A 66 2.74 -3.30 10.81
N ALA A 67 3.91 -2.67 10.66
CA ALA A 67 5.04 -3.22 9.91
C ALA A 67 5.49 -4.57 10.46
N VAL A 68 5.78 -4.64 11.77
CA VAL A 68 6.21 -5.90 12.42
C VAL A 68 5.15 -7.00 12.28
N GLY A 69 3.87 -6.67 12.46
CA GLY A 69 2.78 -7.64 12.33
C GLY A 69 2.67 -8.21 10.92
N ALA A 70 2.66 -7.34 9.89
CA ALA A 70 2.58 -7.77 8.50
C ALA A 70 3.83 -8.57 8.08
N VAL A 71 5.02 -8.12 8.49
CA VAL A 71 6.28 -8.77 8.12
C VAL A 71 6.40 -10.15 8.78
N ARG A 72 6.02 -10.32 10.05
CA ARG A 72 5.98 -11.62 10.72
C ARG A 72 5.06 -12.61 9.99
N GLU A 73 3.87 -12.16 9.59
CA GLU A 73 2.93 -12.98 8.82
C GLU A 73 3.52 -13.36 7.46
N ALA A 74 4.15 -12.40 6.75
CA ALA A 74 4.74 -12.64 5.44
C ALA A 74 5.85 -13.68 5.49
N VAL A 75 6.76 -13.58 6.48
CA VAL A 75 7.88 -14.51 6.69
C VAL A 75 7.36 -15.91 7.05
N ALA A 76 6.39 -15.99 7.96
CA ALA A 76 5.77 -17.28 8.32
C ALA A 76 5.05 -17.91 7.11
N ALA A 77 4.32 -17.12 6.32
CA ALA A 77 3.63 -17.60 5.11
C ALA A 77 4.59 -18.01 3.98
N ALA A 78 5.85 -17.56 4.02
CA ALA A 78 6.90 -17.97 3.10
C ALA A 78 7.67 -19.20 3.57
N ASP A 79 7.29 -19.78 4.68
CA ASP A 79 7.98 -20.91 5.32
C ASP A 79 9.48 -20.60 5.60
N LEU A 80 9.72 -19.39 6.10
CA LEU A 80 11.04 -18.93 6.53
C LEU A 80 11.10 -18.81 8.05
N PRO A 81 12.28 -19.05 8.67
CA PRO A 81 12.46 -18.79 10.09
C PRO A 81 12.32 -17.28 10.38
N ARG A 82 11.90 -16.94 11.59
CA ARG A 82 11.82 -15.54 12.02
C ARG A 82 13.20 -14.88 12.08
N ASP A 83 14.23 -15.60 12.46
CA ASP A 83 15.62 -15.12 12.43
C ASP A 83 16.20 -15.34 11.03
N LEU A 84 16.47 -14.24 10.33
CA LEU A 84 17.03 -14.22 8.98
C LEU A 84 18.52 -13.87 8.95
N SER A 85 19.20 -13.82 10.11
CA SER A 85 20.64 -13.56 10.17
C SER A 85 21.43 -14.57 9.32
N GLY A 86 22.43 -14.09 8.60
CA GLY A 86 23.27 -14.91 7.70
C GLY A 86 22.56 -15.42 6.44
N ARG A 87 21.30 -15.05 6.19
CA ARG A 87 20.55 -15.48 4.99
C ARG A 87 20.67 -14.56 3.80
N ARG A 88 21.54 -13.57 3.84
CA ARG A 88 21.61 -12.52 2.83
C ARG A 88 20.22 -11.88 2.62
N ALA A 89 19.52 -11.60 3.73
CA ALA A 89 18.19 -10.99 3.69
C ALA A 89 18.31 -9.47 3.74
N GLY A 90 17.44 -8.78 2.98
CA GLY A 90 17.27 -7.32 3.01
C GLY A 90 15.82 -6.92 3.26
N LEU A 91 15.61 -5.67 3.66
CA LEU A 91 14.29 -5.10 3.87
C LEU A 91 14.16 -3.78 3.12
N PHE A 92 13.11 -3.66 2.29
CA PHE A 92 12.80 -2.51 1.45
C PHE A 92 11.39 -2.02 1.79
N PHE A 93 11.28 -0.85 2.40
CA PHE A 93 10.02 -0.47 3.05
C PHE A 93 9.57 0.95 2.69
N GLY A 94 8.32 1.11 2.29
CA GLY A 94 7.70 2.41 2.01
C GLY A 94 7.01 3.00 3.23
N GLY A 95 7.11 4.32 3.41
CA GLY A 95 6.42 5.03 4.47
C GLY A 95 6.44 6.55 4.26
N THR A 96 5.59 7.26 5.01
CA THR A 96 5.52 8.73 4.95
C THR A 96 5.39 9.38 6.31
N THR A 97 4.74 8.75 7.27
CA THR A 97 4.45 9.35 8.58
C THR A 97 5.33 8.82 9.71
N GLY A 98 5.83 7.58 9.59
CA GLY A 98 6.56 6.95 10.69
C GLY A 98 5.78 7.01 12.01
N GLY A 99 6.43 7.44 13.10
CA GLY A 99 5.82 7.65 14.42
C GLY A 99 5.26 9.06 14.65
N LEU A 100 4.73 9.71 13.61
CA LEU A 100 4.24 11.09 13.71
C LEU A 100 3.08 11.23 14.71
N PHE A 101 2.19 10.24 14.80
CA PHE A 101 1.09 10.25 15.80
C PHE A 101 1.61 10.32 17.24
N GLU A 102 2.63 9.55 17.58
CA GLU A 102 3.25 9.55 18.90
C GLU A 102 3.95 10.88 19.18
N MET A 103 4.59 11.47 18.17
CA MET A 103 5.21 12.80 18.28
C MET A 103 4.20 13.91 18.49
N GLU A 104 3.08 13.90 17.78
CA GLU A 104 1.99 14.86 17.99
C GLU A 104 1.45 14.80 19.42
N THR A 105 1.33 13.60 19.95
CA THR A 105 0.86 13.36 21.31
C THR A 105 1.86 13.91 22.33
N LEU A 106 3.16 13.65 22.12
CA LEU A 106 4.23 14.23 22.96
C LEU A 106 4.25 15.76 22.86
N TYR A 107 4.14 16.30 21.64
CA TYR A 107 4.14 17.74 21.42
C TYR A 107 2.95 18.42 22.12
N ALA A 108 1.75 17.86 22.02
CA ALA A 108 0.56 18.37 22.68
C ALA A 108 0.72 18.36 24.20
N ALA A 109 1.27 17.29 24.77
CA ALA A 109 1.56 17.18 26.19
C ALA A 109 2.61 18.21 26.66
N GLY A 110 3.68 18.37 25.88
CA GLY A 110 4.75 19.35 26.15
C GLY A 110 4.25 20.80 26.07
N ARG A 111 3.39 21.10 25.12
CA ARG A 111 2.72 22.41 25.03
C ARG A 111 1.85 22.73 26.26
N ALA A 112 1.18 21.73 26.81
CA ALA A 112 0.29 21.89 27.96
C ALA A 112 1.02 21.97 29.31
N ARG A 113 2.16 21.25 29.46
CA ARG A 113 2.83 21.04 30.75
C ARG A 113 4.30 21.48 30.78
N GLY A 114 4.84 21.97 29.67
CA GLY A 114 6.27 22.19 29.43
C GLY A 114 6.98 20.96 28.86
N PHE A 115 8.13 21.18 28.23
CA PHE A 115 8.97 20.12 27.67
C PHE A 115 10.08 19.65 28.62
N GLU A 116 10.18 20.27 29.79
CA GLU A 116 11.18 19.89 30.77
C GLU A 116 10.89 18.46 31.27
N GLY A 117 11.89 17.60 31.23
CA GLY A 117 11.72 16.19 31.59
C GLY A 117 10.93 15.34 30.60
N ALA A 118 10.54 15.88 29.44
CA ALA A 118 9.81 15.10 28.42
C ALA A 118 10.63 13.89 27.93
N PRO A 119 10.01 12.70 27.81
CA PRO A 119 10.73 11.50 27.39
C PRO A 119 11.23 11.65 25.94
N ARG A 120 12.52 11.42 25.73
CA ARG A 120 13.14 11.51 24.39
C ARG A 120 12.84 10.29 23.49
N GLY A 121 12.32 9.21 24.07
CA GLY A 121 11.98 7.98 23.35
C GLY A 121 11.05 8.19 22.14
N PRO A 122 9.91 8.92 22.27
CA PRO A 122 9.03 9.20 21.15
C PRO A 122 9.68 9.98 20.00
N MET A 123 10.68 10.84 20.27
CA MET A 123 11.40 11.58 19.23
C MET A 123 12.13 10.65 18.25
N ARG A 124 12.64 9.52 18.73
CA ARG A 124 13.29 8.51 17.86
C ARG A 124 12.31 7.75 16.99
N ARG A 125 11.01 7.82 17.27
CA ARG A 125 9.95 7.15 16.49
C ARG A 125 9.49 7.97 15.30
N LEU A 126 9.84 9.25 15.25
CA LEU A 126 9.42 10.18 14.19
C LEU A 126 9.98 9.82 12.82
N GLN A 127 11.13 9.16 12.77
CA GLN A 127 11.77 8.83 11.50
C GLN A 127 10.88 7.95 10.63
N VAL A 128 10.77 8.30 9.34
CA VAL A 128 10.00 7.54 8.34
C VAL A 128 10.57 6.14 8.15
N SER A 129 11.87 5.95 8.37
CA SER A 129 12.55 4.65 8.32
C SER A 129 12.18 3.71 9.46
N ARG A 130 11.62 4.24 10.55
CA ARG A 130 11.44 3.50 11.78
C ARG A 130 10.59 2.23 11.67
N PRO A 131 9.45 2.19 10.95
CA PRO A 131 8.68 0.96 10.78
C PRO A 131 9.48 -0.17 10.11
N GLY A 132 10.22 0.16 9.04
CA GLY A 132 11.12 -0.80 8.39
C GLY A 132 12.25 -1.27 9.32
N GLU A 133 12.92 -0.34 10.03
CA GLU A 133 13.96 -0.69 11.01
C GLU A 133 13.43 -1.58 12.15
N ALA A 134 12.21 -1.33 12.63
CA ALA A 134 11.60 -2.15 13.67
C ALA A 134 11.37 -3.58 13.18
N ALA A 135 10.89 -3.74 11.96
CA ALA A 135 10.68 -5.03 11.30
C ALA A 135 12.02 -5.74 11.02
N ALA A 136 13.04 -5.04 10.51
CA ALA A 136 14.35 -5.60 10.24
C ALA A 136 15.03 -6.13 11.52
N ARG A 137 14.96 -5.35 12.60
CA ARG A 137 15.47 -5.79 13.92
C ARG A 137 14.70 -6.98 14.48
N ASP A 138 13.40 -7.07 14.22
CA ASP A 138 12.57 -8.18 14.66
C ASP A 138 12.95 -9.50 13.97
N LEU A 139 13.38 -9.41 12.73
CA LEU A 139 13.81 -10.52 11.89
C LEU A 139 15.33 -10.79 11.94
N ALA A 140 16.10 -10.04 12.73
CA ALA A 140 17.57 -10.10 12.77
C ALA A 140 18.21 -9.95 11.37
N ILE A 141 17.65 -9.10 10.51
CA ILE A 141 18.21 -8.80 9.17
C ILE A 141 19.54 -8.07 9.34
N ASP A 142 20.60 -8.62 8.77
CA ASP A 142 21.96 -8.11 8.77
C ASP A 142 22.40 -7.49 7.42
N GLY A 143 21.58 -7.60 6.40
CA GLY A 143 21.76 -6.98 5.09
C GLY A 143 21.15 -5.58 4.98
N PRO A 144 20.93 -5.10 3.73
CA PRO A 144 20.42 -3.74 3.48
C PRO A 144 19.02 -3.55 4.09
N VAL A 145 18.83 -2.36 4.70
CA VAL A 145 17.55 -1.89 5.22
C VAL A 145 17.28 -0.52 4.62
N GLU A 146 16.40 -0.48 3.64
CA GLU A 146 16.10 0.72 2.88
C GLU A 146 14.68 1.23 3.15
N THR A 147 14.53 2.56 3.17
CA THR A 147 13.23 3.21 3.26
C THR A 147 13.01 4.15 2.09
N THR A 148 11.95 3.89 1.35
CA THR A 148 11.48 4.77 0.28
C THR A 148 10.42 5.72 0.82
N ALA A 149 10.65 7.04 0.66
CA ALA A 149 9.71 8.09 1.04
C ALA A 149 9.32 8.93 -0.18
N SER A 150 8.32 8.48 -0.93
CA SER A 150 7.80 9.10 -2.16
C SER A 150 6.28 9.23 -2.11
N ALA A 151 5.77 9.79 -1.01
CA ALA A 151 4.35 9.92 -0.72
C ALA A 151 3.59 8.60 -0.96
N CYS A 152 2.47 8.63 -1.67
CA CYS A 152 1.62 7.45 -1.88
C CYS A 152 2.26 6.35 -2.75
N ALA A 153 3.34 6.65 -3.47
CA ALA A 153 4.06 5.68 -4.30
C ALA A 153 5.15 4.92 -3.52
N SER A 154 5.39 5.25 -2.25
CA SER A 154 6.53 4.75 -1.47
C SER A 154 6.66 3.23 -1.48
N ALA A 155 5.62 2.50 -1.11
CA ALA A 155 5.69 1.04 -1.04
C ALA A 155 5.79 0.38 -2.43
N THR A 156 5.15 0.94 -3.46
CA THR A 156 5.28 0.43 -4.83
C THR A 156 6.71 0.56 -5.33
N LEU A 157 7.36 1.69 -5.05
CA LEU A 157 8.78 1.91 -5.40
C LEU A 157 9.71 1.03 -4.56
N ALA A 158 9.37 0.78 -3.28
CA ALA A 158 10.11 -0.17 -2.44
C ALA A 158 10.02 -1.61 -2.96
N LEU A 159 8.86 -2.03 -3.51
CA LEU A 159 8.73 -3.32 -4.20
C LEU A 159 9.66 -3.40 -5.43
N GLY A 160 9.78 -2.30 -6.19
CA GLY A 160 10.70 -2.22 -7.33
C GLY A 160 12.17 -2.31 -6.89
N ALA A 161 12.55 -1.62 -5.80
CA ALA A 161 13.91 -1.70 -5.24
C ALA A 161 14.24 -3.13 -4.76
N ALA A 162 13.30 -3.80 -4.09
CA ALA A 162 13.46 -5.18 -3.67
C ALA A 162 13.62 -6.14 -4.86
N LEU A 163 12.86 -5.94 -5.94
CA LEU A 163 12.99 -6.74 -7.17
C LEU A 163 14.40 -6.59 -7.76
N GLU A 164 14.92 -5.37 -7.81
CA GLU A 164 16.26 -5.10 -8.33
C GLU A 164 17.34 -5.72 -7.46
N ALA A 165 17.23 -5.62 -6.12
CA ALA A 165 18.18 -6.22 -5.19
C ALA A 165 18.24 -7.77 -5.32
N ILE A 166 17.11 -8.43 -5.60
CA ILE A 166 17.06 -9.87 -5.90
C ILE A 166 17.72 -10.16 -7.27
N ARG A 167 17.42 -9.37 -8.31
CA ARG A 167 17.95 -9.58 -9.67
C ARG A 167 19.46 -9.39 -9.75
N THR A 168 19.99 -8.40 -9.03
CA THR A 168 21.42 -8.09 -8.98
C THR A 168 22.20 -8.98 -8.01
N ASP A 169 21.55 -9.92 -7.35
CA ASP A 169 22.14 -10.80 -6.33
C ASP A 169 22.71 -10.07 -5.10
N GLU A 170 22.22 -8.88 -4.82
CA GLU A 170 22.55 -8.16 -3.60
C GLU A 170 22.02 -8.89 -2.37
N VAL A 171 20.78 -9.38 -2.47
CA VAL A 171 20.14 -10.20 -1.44
C VAL A 171 19.58 -11.51 -2.03
N ALA A 172 19.49 -12.55 -1.21
CA ALA A 172 18.84 -13.80 -1.56
C ALA A 172 17.36 -13.81 -1.17
N VAL A 173 17.00 -13.07 -0.10
CA VAL A 173 15.63 -12.89 0.39
C VAL A 173 15.38 -11.40 0.56
N ALA A 174 14.34 -10.85 -0.07
CA ALA A 174 13.92 -9.47 0.16
C ALA A 174 12.56 -9.44 0.85
N ILE A 175 12.48 -8.70 1.96
CA ILE A 175 11.21 -8.35 2.58
C ILE A 175 10.82 -6.98 2.05
N ALA A 176 9.74 -6.90 1.27
CA ALA A 176 9.29 -5.67 0.66
C ALA A 176 7.90 -5.28 1.16
N GLY A 177 7.67 -4.01 1.47
CA GLY A 177 6.39 -3.60 2.00
C GLY A 177 6.26 -2.12 2.28
N GLY A 178 5.35 -1.77 3.18
CA GLY A 178 5.17 -0.40 3.65
C GLY A 178 4.13 -0.30 4.74
N ALA A 179 4.26 0.73 5.58
CA ALA A 179 3.33 0.98 6.68
C ALA A 179 3.21 2.46 7.00
N ASP A 180 2.00 2.88 7.30
CA ASP A 180 1.71 4.18 7.90
C ASP A 180 0.56 4.10 8.90
N SER A 181 0.52 5.04 9.83
CA SER A 181 -0.54 5.18 10.81
C SER A 181 -1.30 6.50 10.64
N LEU A 182 -2.54 6.54 11.08
CA LEU A 182 -3.33 7.77 11.16
C LEU A 182 -2.65 8.78 12.10
N CYS A 183 -2.53 10.02 11.66
CA CYS A 183 -2.02 11.12 12.46
C CYS A 183 -2.75 12.43 12.15
N ARG A 184 -2.77 13.36 13.13
CA ARG A 184 -3.52 14.63 13.03
C ARG A 184 -2.95 15.56 11.97
N VAL A 185 -1.62 15.62 11.82
CA VAL A 185 -0.95 16.50 10.84
C VAL A 185 -1.37 16.14 9.43
N THR A 186 -1.27 14.86 9.06
CA THR A 186 -1.66 14.41 7.72
C THR A 186 -3.18 14.57 7.52
N TYR A 187 -3.96 14.13 8.48
CA TYR A 187 -5.43 14.23 8.42
C TYR A 187 -5.88 15.69 8.28
N GLY A 188 -5.32 16.60 9.08
CA GLY A 188 -5.60 18.02 9.01
C GLY A 188 -5.13 18.67 7.71
N GLY A 189 -3.94 18.31 7.24
CA GLY A 189 -3.39 18.82 5.98
C GLY A 189 -4.28 18.50 4.78
N PHE A 190 -4.72 17.26 4.62
CA PHE A 190 -5.61 16.86 3.53
C PHE A 190 -7.03 17.44 3.67
N ASN A 191 -7.54 17.63 4.90
CA ASN A 191 -8.78 18.37 5.11
C ASN A 191 -8.63 19.84 4.68
N ALA A 192 -7.52 20.49 4.99
CA ALA A 192 -7.23 21.86 4.56
C ALA A 192 -7.12 21.98 3.04
N LEU A 193 -6.57 20.96 2.37
CA LEU A 193 -6.52 20.87 0.91
C LEU A 193 -7.86 20.50 0.26
N ARG A 194 -8.90 20.20 1.06
CA ARG A 194 -10.19 19.71 0.57
C ARG A 194 -10.06 18.47 -0.34
N ALA A 195 -9.09 17.61 -0.04
CA ALA A 195 -8.80 16.41 -0.81
C ALA A 195 -9.47 15.15 -0.22
N VAL A 196 -10.25 15.29 0.86
CA VAL A 196 -10.95 14.21 1.57
C VAL A 196 -12.46 14.29 1.39
N ASP A 197 -13.13 13.14 1.42
CA ASP A 197 -14.59 13.04 1.34
C ASP A 197 -15.18 12.84 2.74
N GLU A 198 -16.33 13.43 3.01
CA GLU A 198 -17.09 13.23 4.27
C GLU A 198 -17.78 11.87 4.32
N ARG A 199 -17.94 11.22 3.17
CA ARG A 199 -18.43 9.84 3.00
C ARG A 199 -17.27 8.93 2.58
N PRO A 200 -17.39 7.60 2.72
CA PRO A 200 -16.40 6.68 2.18
C PRO A 200 -16.07 6.99 0.73
N CYS A 201 -14.79 7.03 0.39
CA CYS A 201 -14.32 7.43 -0.94
C CYS A 201 -14.93 6.54 -2.03
N ARG A 202 -15.24 7.16 -3.16
CA ARG A 202 -15.97 6.54 -4.28
C ARG A 202 -15.19 6.72 -5.59
N PRO A 203 -14.06 6.01 -5.74
CA PRO A 203 -13.22 6.18 -6.92
C PRO A 203 -14.00 5.98 -8.22
N PHE A 204 -13.66 6.79 -9.21
CA PHE A 204 -14.24 6.80 -10.56
C PHE A 204 -15.75 7.05 -10.63
N ARG A 205 -16.41 7.34 -9.49
CA ARG A 205 -17.83 7.70 -9.48
C ARG A 205 -18.03 9.19 -9.80
N LYS A 206 -19.20 9.51 -10.39
CA LYS A 206 -19.53 10.88 -10.77
C LYS A 206 -19.63 11.84 -9.58
N ASP A 207 -20.06 11.32 -8.43
CA ASP A 207 -20.25 12.06 -7.18
C ASP A 207 -19.06 11.93 -6.19
N ARG A 208 -17.87 11.48 -6.67
CA ARG A 208 -16.67 11.43 -5.84
C ARG A 208 -16.26 12.84 -5.39
N ALA A 209 -15.75 12.97 -4.19
CA ALA A 209 -15.38 14.27 -3.61
C ALA A 209 -14.00 14.27 -2.93
N GLY A 210 -13.32 13.13 -2.84
CA GLY A 210 -12.02 13.01 -2.21
C GLY A 210 -11.68 11.60 -1.76
N LEU A 211 -10.53 11.47 -1.12
CA LEU A 211 -10.07 10.22 -0.53
C LEU A 211 -10.66 9.99 0.86
N SER A 212 -10.54 8.78 1.35
CA SER A 212 -10.67 8.46 2.77
C SER A 212 -9.35 7.88 3.28
N PHE A 213 -8.96 8.25 4.49
CA PHE A 213 -7.74 7.71 5.09
C PHE A 213 -7.92 6.28 5.56
N GLY A 214 -6.81 5.54 5.53
CA GLY A 214 -6.64 4.26 6.20
C GLY A 214 -5.26 4.20 6.87
N GLU A 215 -5.09 3.22 7.73
CA GLU A 215 -3.80 2.88 8.31
C GLU A 215 -3.56 1.37 8.22
N GLY A 216 -2.31 0.97 8.32
CA GLY A 216 -1.94 -0.44 8.26
C GLY A 216 -0.61 -0.70 7.56
N SER A 217 -0.46 -1.90 7.05
CA SER A 217 0.75 -2.37 6.38
C SER A 217 0.44 -3.50 5.41
N GLY A 218 1.22 -3.59 4.33
CA GLY A 218 1.37 -4.78 3.52
C GLY A 218 2.83 -5.22 3.49
N ALA A 219 3.08 -6.53 3.38
CA ALA A 219 4.42 -7.08 3.27
C ALA A 219 4.46 -8.31 2.36
N LEU A 220 5.49 -8.39 1.53
CA LEU A 220 5.80 -9.51 0.64
C LEU A 220 7.19 -10.06 0.98
N VAL A 221 7.38 -11.36 0.80
CA VAL A 221 8.69 -12.00 0.75
C VAL A 221 8.98 -12.30 -0.71
N LEU A 222 10.12 -11.86 -1.19
CA LEU A 222 10.62 -12.09 -2.54
C LEU A 222 11.88 -12.93 -2.50
N GLU A 223 11.97 -13.89 -3.41
CA GLU A 223 13.13 -14.73 -3.65
C GLU A 223 13.25 -14.97 -5.16
N ARG A 224 14.41 -15.39 -5.63
CA ARG A 224 14.50 -15.90 -7.01
C ARG A 224 13.62 -17.13 -7.17
N HIS A 225 12.98 -17.26 -8.32
CA HIS A 225 12.10 -18.40 -8.60
C HIS A 225 12.79 -19.74 -8.36
N GLU A 226 14.03 -19.89 -8.86
CA GLU A 226 14.80 -21.13 -8.72
C GLU A 226 15.13 -21.45 -7.26
N ASP A 227 15.37 -20.45 -6.43
CA ASP A 227 15.67 -20.63 -4.99
C ASP A 227 14.41 -21.05 -4.23
N ALA A 228 13.28 -20.40 -4.54
CA ALA A 228 11.98 -20.75 -3.99
C ALA A 228 11.59 -22.20 -4.33
N VAL A 229 11.73 -22.60 -5.60
CA VAL A 229 11.48 -23.98 -6.06
C VAL A 229 12.42 -24.97 -5.36
N ARG A 230 13.73 -24.65 -5.29
CA ARG A 230 14.74 -25.53 -4.68
C ARG A 230 14.45 -25.83 -3.21
N ARG A 231 13.90 -24.88 -2.46
CA ARG A 231 13.54 -25.11 -1.05
C ARG A 231 12.09 -25.56 -0.84
N GLY A 232 11.30 -25.74 -1.91
CA GLY A 232 9.90 -26.13 -1.82
C GLY A 232 8.98 -25.06 -1.28
N ALA A 233 9.30 -23.78 -1.51
CA ALA A 233 8.49 -22.65 -1.04
C ALA A 233 7.13 -22.59 -1.71
N PRO A 234 6.07 -22.10 -1.01
CA PRO A 234 4.80 -21.81 -1.65
C PRO A 234 4.92 -20.55 -2.52
N ILE A 235 4.94 -20.69 -3.85
CA ILE A 235 4.96 -19.58 -4.80
C ILE A 235 3.53 -19.15 -5.08
N VAL A 236 3.12 -17.99 -4.57
CA VAL A 236 1.75 -17.48 -4.70
C VAL A 236 1.61 -16.60 -5.94
N ALA A 237 2.65 -15.82 -6.23
CA ALA A 237 2.71 -14.90 -7.37
C ALA A 237 4.16 -14.66 -7.76
N GLU A 238 4.37 -14.06 -8.94
CA GLU A 238 5.67 -13.58 -9.38
C GLU A 238 5.61 -12.05 -9.56
N LEU A 239 6.63 -11.33 -9.08
CA LEU A 239 6.83 -9.91 -9.35
C LEU A 239 7.73 -9.80 -10.59
N LEU A 240 7.12 -9.44 -11.72
CA LEU A 240 7.77 -9.53 -13.02
C LEU A 240 8.52 -8.25 -13.43
N GLY A 241 8.03 -7.10 -12.99
CA GLY A 241 8.64 -5.84 -13.38
C GLY A 241 8.15 -4.66 -12.53
N ALA A 242 8.93 -3.59 -12.57
CA ALA A 242 8.66 -2.35 -11.88
C ALA A 242 8.94 -1.14 -12.77
N GLY A 243 8.23 -0.04 -12.55
CA GLY A 243 8.43 1.19 -13.28
C GLY A 243 8.20 2.41 -12.40
N ALA A 244 9.01 3.43 -12.58
CA ALA A 244 8.95 4.68 -11.87
C ALA A 244 8.96 5.88 -12.83
N SER A 245 8.30 6.96 -12.45
CA SER A 245 8.34 8.23 -13.17
C SER A 245 8.04 9.40 -12.25
N ALA A 246 8.20 10.62 -12.77
CA ALA A 246 7.79 11.85 -12.11
C ALA A 246 6.97 12.70 -13.08
N ASP A 247 5.87 13.29 -12.59
CA ASP A 247 5.02 14.20 -13.37
C ASP A 247 5.72 15.52 -13.70
N ALA A 248 6.51 16.04 -12.76
CA ALA A 248 7.12 17.38 -12.82
C ALA A 248 6.08 18.48 -13.14
N HIS A 249 4.90 18.39 -12.51
CA HIS A 249 3.76 19.27 -12.82
C HIS A 249 3.34 20.14 -11.64
N HIS A 250 2.92 19.54 -10.52
CA HIS A 250 2.40 20.26 -9.35
C HIS A 250 2.64 19.47 -8.07
N MET A 251 2.67 20.16 -6.91
CA MET A 251 2.91 19.52 -5.60
C MET A 251 1.83 18.52 -5.17
N THR A 252 0.57 18.76 -5.50
CA THR A 252 -0.56 17.97 -4.98
C THR A 252 -1.55 17.53 -6.07
N ALA A 253 -1.41 18.00 -7.29
CA ALA A 253 -2.27 17.61 -8.41
C ALA A 253 -1.48 16.75 -9.41
N PRO A 254 -2.05 15.65 -9.90
CA PRO A 254 -1.43 14.87 -10.97
C PRO A 254 -1.38 15.66 -12.27
N GLU A 255 -0.50 15.29 -13.18
CA GLU A 255 -0.47 15.82 -14.55
C GLU A 255 -1.75 15.36 -15.27
N PRO A 256 -2.62 16.29 -15.73
CA PRO A 256 -3.98 15.95 -16.16
C PRO A 256 -4.08 14.97 -17.34
N SER A 257 -3.06 14.93 -18.21
CA SER A 257 -3.05 13.99 -19.35
C SER A 257 -2.66 12.58 -18.96
N GLY A 258 -2.30 12.32 -17.70
CA GLY A 258 -1.84 11.04 -17.20
C GLY A 258 -0.48 10.58 -17.74
N ARG A 259 0.31 11.49 -18.34
CA ARG A 259 1.59 11.16 -18.97
C ARG A 259 2.57 10.49 -18.00
N GLY A 260 2.70 11.01 -16.78
CA GLY A 260 3.62 10.46 -15.78
C GLY A 260 3.21 9.03 -15.37
N ALA A 261 1.95 8.85 -15.00
CA ALA A 261 1.42 7.53 -14.64
C ALA A 261 1.53 6.52 -15.81
N ALA A 262 1.24 6.96 -17.04
CA ALA A 262 1.42 6.14 -18.24
C ALA A 262 2.89 5.72 -18.45
N LEU A 263 3.84 6.62 -18.19
CA LEU A 263 5.27 6.32 -18.28
C LEU A 263 5.70 5.28 -17.24
N ALA A 264 5.22 5.38 -15.98
CA ALA A 264 5.50 4.37 -14.96
C ALA A 264 4.93 3.01 -15.36
N LEU A 265 3.68 2.94 -15.82
CA LEU A 265 3.06 1.72 -16.33
C LEU A 265 3.83 1.12 -17.52
N GLY A 266 4.19 1.96 -18.51
CA GLY A 266 4.94 1.52 -19.69
C GLY A 266 6.29 0.91 -19.32
N ARG A 267 7.05 1.55 -18.40
CA ARG A 267 8.32 1.04 -17.88
C ARG A 267 8.16 -0.27 -17.12
N ALA A 268 7.10 -0.40 -16.29
CA ALA A 268 6.84 -1.64 -15.58
C ALA A 268 6.52 -2.80 -16.53
N LEU A 269 5.77 -2.54 -17.60
CA LEU A 269 5.47 -3.53 -18.63
C LEU A 269 6.72 -3.91 -19.44
N GLU A 270 7.53 -2.93 -19.83
CA GLU A 270 8.82 -3.15 -20.53
C GLU A 270 9.75 -3.99 -19.66
N ASP A 271 9.91 -3.65 -18.37
CA ASP A 271 10.74 -4.39 -17.43
C ASP A 271 10.24 -5.83 -17.19
N ALA A 272 8.91 -6.04 -17.24
CA ALA A 272 8.28 -7.36 -17.17
C ALA A 272 8.36 -8.16 -18.49
N GLY A 273 8.78 -7.54 -19.60
CA GLY A 273 8.75 -8.16 -20.92
C GLY A 273 7.33 -8.46 -21.44
N LEU A 274 6.31 -7.71 -20.98
CA LEU A 274 4.91 -7.92 -21.31
C LEU A 274 4.34 -6.79 -22.18
N ALA A 275 3.56 -7.17 -23.19
CA ALA A 275 2.75 -6.21 -23.93
C ALA A 275 1.51 -5.78 -23.09
N PRO A 276 0.97 -4.56 -23.28
CA PRO A 276 -0.25 -4.12 -22.60
C PRO A 276 -1.44 -5.08 -22.77
N GLY A 277 -1.48 -5.81 -23.88
CA GLY A 277 -2.48 -6.83 -24.19
C GLY A 277 -2.51 -8.03 -23.23
N ALA A 278 -1.42 -8.30 -22.53
CA ALA A 278 -1.29 -9.41 -21.60
C ALA A 278 -1.86 -9.11 -20.18
N ILE A 279 -2.24 -7.86 -19.92
CA ILE A 279 -2.76 -7.46 -18.59
C ILE A 279 -4.26 -7.75 -18.51
N ASP A 280 -4.65 -8.52 -17.51
CA ASP A 280 -6.02 -8.96 -17.23
C ASP A 280 -6.68 -8.16 -16.11
N LEU A 281 -5.89 -7.45 -15.29
CA LEU A 281 -6.37 -6.75 -14.11
C LEU A 281 -5.52 -5.50 -13.83
N ILE A 282 -6.16 -4.42 -13.43
CA ILE A 282 -5.51 -3.20 -12.94
C ILE A 282 -5.90 -3.00 -11.48
N ASN A 283 -4.94 -2.91 -10.56
CA ASN A 283 -5.19 -2.32 -9.25
C ASN A 283 -4.83 -0.85 -9.34
N ALA A 284 -5.86 -0.02 -9.31
CA ALA A 284 -5.75 1.40 -9.55
C ALA A 284 -5.27 2.17 -8.32
N HIS A 285 -4.64 3.31 -8.54
CA HIS A 285 -4.40 4.28 -7.47
C HIS A 285 -5.72 4.74 -6.84
N ALA A 286 -6.71 5.07 -7.65
CA ALA A 286 -8.14 5.16 -7.28
C ALA A 286 -8.42 5.88 -5.96
N THR A 287 -7.98 7.13 -5.81
CA THR A 287 -8.18 7.90 -4.57
C THR A 287 -9.61 8.41 -4.41
N GLY A 288 -10.39 8.50 -5.48
CA GLY A 288 -11.70 9.14 -5.47
C GLY A 288 -11.62 10.68 -5.49
N THR A 289 -10.45 11.25 -5.74
CA THR A 289 -10.33 12.70 -5.87
C THR A 289 -10.77 13.18 -7.26
N VAL A 290 -11.21 14.42 -7.32
CA VAL A 290 -11.73 15.01 -8.57
C VAL A 290 -10.65 15.08 -9.65
N ALA A 291 -9.39 15.27 -9.26
CA ALA A 291 -8.26 15.42 -10.17
C ALA A 291 -7.60 14.08 -10.54
N ASN A 292 -7.40 13.17 -9.57
CA ASN A 292 -6.66 11.95 -9.81
C ASN A 292 -7.36 11.02 -10.79
N ASP A 293 -8.61 10.68 -10.52
CA ASP A 293 -9.26 9.59 -11.24
C ASP A 293 -9.36 9.82 -12.76
N PRO A 294 -9.64 11.05 -13.26
CA PRO A 294 -9.58 11.32 -14.70
C PRO A 294 -8.16 11.26 -15.28
N ALA A 295 -7.16 11.76 -14.55
CA ALA A 295 -5.76 11.71 -15.00
C ALA A 295 -5.25 10.26 -15.04
N GLU A 296 -5.62 9.46 -14.05
CA GLU A 296 -5.29 8.04 -13.98
C GLU A 296 -5.95 7.26 -15.13
N PHE A 297 -7.23 7.50 -15.42
CA PHE A 297 -7.90 6.89 -16.57
C PHE A 297 -7.25 7.30 -17.90
N ALA A 298 -6.85 8.58 -18.03
CA ALA A 298 -6.11 9.04 -19.20
C ALA A 298 -4.78 8.29 -19.38
N ALA A 299 -4.09 7.92 -18.27
CA ALA A 299 -2.91 7.07 -18.34
C ALA A 299 -3.26 5.66 -18.86
N TYR A 300 -4.37 5.08 -18.42
CA TYR A 300 -4.83 3.77 -18.91
C TYR A 300 -5.15 3.80 -20.41
N GLU A 301 -5.82 4.84 -20.88
CA GLU A 301 -6.08 5.00 -22.34
C GLU A 301 -4.79 5.11 -23.16
N ARG A 302 -3.75 5.76 -22.62
CA ARG A 302 -2.43 5.85 -23.27
C ARG A 302 -1.74 4.49 -23.38
N VAL A 303 -1.82 3.67 -22.34
CA VAL A 303 -1.09 2.39 -22.25
C VAL A 303 -1.89 1.25 -22.89
N PHE A 304 -3.19 1.15 -22.57
CA PHE A 304 -4.03 0.03 -22.97
C PHE A 304 -4.92 0.35 -24.18
N ALA A 305 -4.90 1.59 -24.67
CA ALA A 305 -5.72 2.07 -25.78
C ALA A 305 -7.20 1.68 -25.58
N GLY A 306 -7.92 1.32 -26.61
CA GLY A 306 -9.34 0.95 -26.53
C GLY A 306 -9.68 -0.25 -25.61
N ARG A 307 -8.69 -0.91 -25.00
CA ARG A 307 -8.90 -1.95 -23.98
C ARG A 307 -9.10 -1.38 -22.57
N ALA A 308 -8.65 -0.14 -22.28
CA ALA A 308 -8.70 0.46 -20.94
C ALA A 308 -10.08 0.36 -20.27
N ARG A 309 -11.16 0.45 -21.05
CA ARG A 309 -12.55 0.34 -20.58
C ARG A 309 -13.01 -1.08 -20.28
N ARG A 310 -12.25 -2.10 -20.68
CA ARG A 310 -12.64 -3.51 -20.57
C ARG A 310 -11.80 -4.29 -19.57
N VAL A 311 -10.59 -3.82 -19.28
CA VAL A 311 -9.76 -4.43 -18.24
C VAL A 311 -10.41 -4.15 -16.88
N PRO A 312 -10.70 -5.18 -16.07
CA PRO A 312 -11.25 -4.99 -14.74
C PRO A 312 -10.32 -4.15 -13.86
N VAL A 313 -10.93 -3.30 -13.01
CA VAL A 313 -10.20 -2.40 -12.12
C VAL A 313 -10.54 -2.71 -10.67
N LEU A 314 -9.54 -2.89 -9.82
CA LEU A 314 -9.67 -2.90 -8.38
C LEU A 314 -9.45 -1.47 -7.85
N ALA A 315 -10.29 -1.06 -6.92
CA ALA A 315 -10.18 0.20 -6.19
C ALA A 315 -10.00 -0.09 -4.69
N THR A 316 -8.91 -0.74 -4.32
CA THR A 316 -8.63 -1.25 -2.97
C THR A 316 -8.78 -0.17 -1.89
N LYS A 317 -8.43 1.09 -2.20
CA LYS A 317 -8.60 2.22 -1.27
C LYS A 317 -10.06 2.47 -0.87
N ALA A 318 -11.04 2.10 -1.70
CA ALA A 318 -12.43 2.21 -1.32
C ALA A 318 -12.86 1.18 -0.26
N ASN A 319 -12.10 0.08 -0.10
CA ASN A 319 -12.29 -0.90 0.95
C ASN A 319 -11.55 -0.53 2.25
N VAL A 320 -10.24 -0.23 2.15
CA VAL A 320 -9.33 -0.11 3.31
C VAL A 320 -8.91 1.32 3.62
N GLY A 321 -9.39 2.31 2.85
CA GLY A 321 -8.87 3.67 2.90
C GLY A 321 -7.48 3.80 2.27
N HIS A 322 -6.97 5.02 2.23
CA HIS A 322 -5.65 5.31 1.70
C HIS A 322 -4.59 5.18 2.80
N LEU A 323 -3.76 4.13 2.73
CA LEU A 323 -2.69 3.85 3.71
C LEU A 323 -1.43 4.70 3.47
N LEU A 324 -1.52 5.80 2.76
CA LEU A 324 -0.40 6.71 2.45
C LEU A 324 0.80 5.95 1.85
N GLY A 325 1.99 6.01 2.49
CA GLY A 325 3.17 5.31 2.01
C GLY A 325 3.06 3.80 2.01
N GLY A 326 2.20 3.21 2.83
CA GLY A 326 1.91 1.77 2.86
C GLY A 326 0.92 1.30 1.79
N ALA A 327 0.28 2.22 1.04
CA ALA A 327 -0.80 1.90 0.11
C ALA A 327 -0.40 0.86 -0.95
N GLY A 328 0.72 1.06 -1.63
CA GLY A 328 1.16 0.16 -2.69
C GLY A 328 1.40 -1.28 -2.24
N ALA A 329 1.81 -1.47 -0.99
CA ALA A 329 2.05 -2.80 -0.45
C ALA A 329 0.74 -3.56 -0.19
N ILE A 330 -0.26 -2.93 0.43
CA ILE A 330 -1.57 -3.56 0.68
C ILE A 330 -2.31 -3.81 -0.65
N GLU A 331 -2.12 -2.95 -1.62
CA GLU A 331 -2.67 -3.09 -2.97
C GLU A 331 -2.00 -4.22 -3.75
N ALA A 332 -0.68 -4.40 -3.61
CA ALA A 332 0.00 -5.57 -4.14
C ALA A 332 -0.53 -6.87 -3.53
N VAL A 333 -0.75 -6.91 -2.20
CA VAL A 333 -1.40 -8.06 -1.53
C VAL A 333 -2.80 -8.30 -2.10
N ALA A 334 -3.63 -7.26 -2.26
CA ALA A 334 -4.97 -7.39 -2.83
C ALA A 334 -4.94 -7.91 -4.28
N THR A 335 -3.98 -7.46 -5.08
CA THR A 335 -3.75 -7.93 -6.46
C THR A 335 -3.35 -9.39 -6.50
N ILE A 336 -2.41 -9.80 -5.64
CA ILE A 336 -1.97 -11.20 -5.52
C ILE A 336 -3.14 -12.10 -5.10
N LEU A 337 -3.99 -11.64 -4.19
CA LEU A 337 -5.19 -12.38 -3.80
C LEU A 337 -6.14 -12.62 -4.99
N ALA A 338 -6.35 -11.63 -5.85
CA ALA A 338 -7.17 -11.78 -7.04
C ALA A 338 -6.56 -12.79 -8.02
N LEU A 339 -5.24 -12.69 -8.27
CA LEU A 339 -4.49 -13.62 -9.13
C LEU A 339 -4.50 -15.05 -8.60
N ALA A 340 -4.29 -15.25 -7.30
CA ALA A 340 -4.27 -16.57 -6.67
C ALA A 340 -5.65 -17.24 -6.65
N GLU A 341 -6.70 -16.46 -6.32
CA GLU A 341 -8.07 -16.97 -6.24
C GLU A 341 -8.75 -17.10 -7.61
N GLN A 342 -8.14 -16.54 -8.67
CA GLN A 342 -8.75 -16.46 -10.00
C GLN A 342 -10.16 -15.86 -9.94
N ARG A 343 -10.30 -14.78 -9.19
CA ARG A 343 -11.56 -14.09 -8.92
C ARG A 343 -11.36 -12.58 -8.87
N LEU A 344 -12.31 -11.85 -9.39
CA LEU A 344 -12.39 -10.40 -9.24
C LEU A 344 -12.98 -10.04 -7.86
N GLN A 345 -12.45 -8.99 -7.25
CA GLN A 345 -13.02 -8.39 -6.05
C GLN A 345 -14.06 -7.34 -6.47
N PRO A 346 -15.25 -7.30 -5.84
CA PRO A 346 -16.24 -6.30 -6.19
C PRO A 346 -15.75 -4.90 -5.81
N ALA A 347 -16.02 -3.93 -6.68
CA ALA A 347 -15.74 -2.54 -6.34
C ALA A 347 -16.76 -2.06 -5.30
N PRO A 348 -16.32 -1.57 -4.14
CA PRO A 348 -17.24 -1.06 -3.14
C PRO A 348 -17.86 0.27 -3.57
N GLY A 349 -19.03 0.55 -3.03
CA GLY A 349 -19.77 1.77 -3.29
C GLY A 349 -20.72 1.65 -4.48
N SER A 350 -21.69 2.54 -4.51
CA SER A 350 -22.74 2.63 -5.53
C SER A 350 -22.64 3.98 -6.27
N GLY A 351 -23.39 4.13 -7.34
CA GLY A 351 -23.49 5.35 -8.11
C GLY A 351 -22.93 5.21 -9.53
N ALA A 352 -23.29 6.18 -10.37
CA ALA A 352 -22.87 6.21 -11.76
C ALA A 352 -21.37 6.50 -11.89
N LEU A 353 -20.70 5.84 -12.83
CA LEU A 353 -19.32 6.13 -13.19
C LEU A 353 -19.20 7.53 -13.81
N ASP A 354 -18.07 8.17 -13.60
CA ASP A 354 -17.73 9.42 -14.31
C ASP A 354 -17.50 9.10 -15.79
N PRO A 355 -18.22 9.74 -16.71
CA PRO A 355 -18.05 9.51 -18.14
C PRO A 355 -16.64 9.85 -18.66
N ARG A 356 -15.87 10.64 -17.91
CA ARG A 356 -14.46 10.95 -18.20
C ARG A 356 -13.49 9.84 -17.79
N ALA A 357 -13.94 8.93 -16.94
CA ALA A 357 -13.14 7.83 -16.41
C ALA A 357 -13.98 6.53 -16.33
N PRO A 358 -14.43 6.00 -17.47
CA PRO A 358 -15.36 4.87 -17.52
C PRO A 358 -14.64 3.52 -17.34
N VAL A 359 -14.13 3.24 -16.16
CA VAL A 359 -13.49 1.99 -15.81
C VAL A 359 -14.49 0.82 -15.73
N HIS A 360 -13.98 -0.40 -15.90
CA HIS A 360 -14.78 -1.61 -15.68
C HIS A 360 -14.62 -2.06 -14.23
N PHE A 361 -15.67 -1.86 -13.42
CA PHE A 361 -15.74 -2.37 -12.06
C PHE A 361 -16.55 -3.66 -11.99
N PRO A 362 -16.01 -4.73 -11.37
CA PRO A 362 -16.79 -5.92 -11.04
C PRO A 362 -17.95 -5.58 -10.09
N ALA A 363 -19.14 -6.06 -10.40
CA ALA A 363 -20.34 -5.83 -9.56
C ALA A 363 -20.38 -6.77 -8.35
N SER A 364 -19.78 -7.94 -8.48
CA SER A 364 -19.70 -8.97 -7.45
C SER A 364 -18.35 -9.68 -7.53
N ALA A 365 -18.05 -10.48 -6.50
CA ALA A 365 -16.90 -11.37 -6.57
C ALA A 365 -17.19 -12.51 -7.56
N GLU A 366 -16.59 -12.45 -8.73
CA GLU A 366 -16.84 -13.38 -9.84
C GLU A 366 -15.58 -14.08 -10.30
N PRO A 367 -15.66 -15.33 -10.79
CA PRO A 367 -14.52 -16.03 -11.39
C PRO A 367 -13.96 -15.25 -12.58
N ALA A 368 -12.65 -15.26 -12.72
CA ALA A 368 -11.94 -14.62 -13.83
C ALA A 368 -10.67 -15.40 -14.16
N SER A 369 -10.27 -15.39 -15.44
CA SER A 369 -8.97 -15.92 -15.84
C SER A 369 -7.94 -14.80 -15.78
N LEU A 370 -7.11 -14.79 -14.77
CA LEU A 370 -6.14 -13.74 -14.48
C LEU A 370 -4.72 -14.34 -14.55
N GLN A 371 -3.92 -13.90 -15.51
CA GLN A 371 -2.53 -14.30 -15.63
C GLN A 371 -1.58 -13.20 -15.15
N ALA A 372 -1.85 -11.95 -15.53
CA ALA A 372 -1.02 -10.81 -15.17
C ALA A 372 -1.86 -9.58 -14.79
N ALA A 373 -1.35 -8.83 -13.84
CA ALA A 373 -1.95 -7.61 -13.34
C ALA A 373 -0.91 -6.50 -13.17
N VAL A 374 -1.35 -5.24 -13.25
CA VAL A 374 -0.57 -4.08 -12.86
C VAL A 374 -1.15 -3.45 -11.60
N SER A 375 -0.29 -2.94 -10.72
CA SER A 375 -0.67 -2.08 -9.60
C SER A 375 0.03 -0.74 -9.73
N LEU A 376 -0.74 0.36 -9.69
CA LEU A 376 -0.27 1.72 -9.91
C LEU A 376 -0.48 2.58 -8.67
N ASN A 377 0.52 3.37 -8.30
CA ASN A 377 0.39 4.42 -7.29
C ASN A 377 0.96 5.75 -7.79
N CYS A 378 0.17 6.81 -7.58
CA CYS A 378 0.53 8.18 -7.91
C CYS A 378 0.64 9.00 -6.63
N GLY A 379 1.82 9.52 -6.33
CA GLY A 379 2.10 10.25 -5.10
C GLY A 379 2.01 11.77 -5.28
N PHE A 380 1.67 12.49 -4.21
CA PHE A 380 1.91 13.92 -4.13
C PHE A 380 3.39 14.20 -4.40
N GLY A 381 3.70 15.35 -5.02
CA GLY A 381 5.03 15.62 -5.58
C GLY A 381 5.22 15.06 -7.00
N GLY A 382 4.24 14.28 -7.50
CA GLY A 382 4.24 13.74 -8.86
C GLY A 382 5.02 12.43 -9.02
N ALA A 383 5.45 11.77 -7.93
CA ALA A 383 6.10 10.47 -8.01
C ALA A 383 5.06 9.39 -8.37
N ASN A 384 5.33 8.60 -9.41
CA ASN A 384 4.49 7.48 -9.82
C ASN A 384 5.29 6.18 -9.75
N GLY A 385 4.68 5.13 -9.24
CA GLY A 385 5.24 3.78 -9.19
C GLY A 385 4.23 2.76 -9.72
N ALA A 386 4.70 1.83 -10.52
CA ALA A 386 3.90 0.71 -11.01
C ALA A 386 4.67 -0.60 -10.86
N VAL A 387 3.97 -1.68 -10.57
CA VAL A 387 4.52 -3.04 -10.56
C VAL A 387 3.64 -3.96 -11.37
N VAL A 388 4.26 -4.95 -12.01
CA VAL A 388 3.61 -6.03 -12.74
C VAL A 388 3.72 -7.31 -11.93
N LEU A 389 2.59 -7.91 -11.66
CA LEU A 389 2.44 -9.16 -10.92
C LEU A 389 1.82 -10.22 -11.82
N SER A 390 2.27 -11.45 -11.72
CA SER A 390 1.62 -12.58 -12.36
C SER A 390 1.24 -13.66 -11.36
N ARG A 391 0.34 -14.53 -11.80
CA ARG A 391 0.02 -15.75 -11.07
C ARG A 391 1.28 -16.60 -10.91
N GLY A 392 1.52 -17.13 -9.73
CA GLY A 392 2.64 -18.05 -9.48
C GLY A 392 2.55 -19.28 -10.38
N ARG A 393 3.67 -19.66 -10.96
CA ARG A 393 3.82 -20.92 -11.71
C ARG A 393 4.23 -22.00 -10.70
N ALA A 394 3.46 -23.09 -10.69
CA ALA A 394 3.77 -24.26 -9.88
C ALA A 394 5.02 -24.99 -10.40
#